data_308877d9f1c50d3bbd1b0165d41c641a
#
_entry.id   308877d9f1c50d3bbd1b0165d41c641a
#
_cell.length_a   1.000
_cell.length_b   1.000
_cell.length_c   1.000
_cell.angle_alpha   90.00
_cell.angle_beta   90.00
_cell.angle_gamma   90.00
#
_symmetry.space_group_name_H-M   'P 1'
#
loop_
_entity.id
_entity.type
_entity.pdbx_description
1 polymer ?
#
loop_
_entity_poly.entity_id
_entity_poly.type
_entity_poly.pdbx_seq_one_letter_code
_entity_poly.pdbx_strand_id
1 'polypeptide(L)'
;MQLTSQQTLPVGQAQAWEALNDISLLKESIPGCEGITPTGENQYEVLITAAIGPVRAKFKGKLQLENIVPPTSYTLRFDGQGGAAGHGKGAADIRLEAAGAQTTVLHYNATASVGGKIAQIGSRLVDMAAQKMATEFFETFNAKLQLRYGVVAAAPAAAPQGLLARIAAWFARLFGR
;
A
#
# COMPACT_ATOMS: atom_id res chain seq x y z
N MET A 1 -16.19 -3.85 -4.12
CA MET A 1 -14.74 -4.05 -4.26
C MET A 1 -14.19 -4.70 -3.00
N GLN A 2 -13.34 -5.69 -3.16
CA GLN A 2 -12.57 -6.28 -2.04
C GLN A 2 -11.12 -6.41 -2.50
N LEU A 3 -10.17 -6.03 -1.64
CA LEU A 3 -8.74 -6.09 -1.91
C LEU A 3 -8.03 -6.67 -0.68
N THR A 4 -7.54 -7.89 -0.81
CA THR A 4 -6.76 -8.58 0.23
C THR A 4 -5.37 -8.86 -0.30
N SER A 5 -4.35 -8.42 0.43
CA SER A 5 -2.96 -8.63 0.05
C SER A 5 -2.02 -8.49 1.25
N GLN A 6 -0.74 -8.71 1.01
CA GLN A 6 0.32 -8.48 1.98
C GLN A 6 1.49 -7.76 1.33
N GLN A 7 2.25 -7.04 2.15
CA GLN A 7 3.42 -6.28 1.74
C GLN A 7 4.56 -6.50 2.73
N THR A 8 5.75 -6.65 2.22
CA THR A 8 6.95 -6.70 3.07
C THR A 8 7.50 -5.29 3.23
N LEU A 9 7.64 -4.86 4.48
CA LEU A 9 8.22 -3.57 4.85
C LEU A 9 9.67 -3.79 5.30
N PRO A 10 10.64 -2.98 4.83
CA PRO A 10 12.07 -3.17 5.10
C PRO A 10 12.51 -2.57 6.45
N VAL A 11 11.67 -2.67 7.47
CA VAL A 11 11.90 -2.14 8.83
C VAL A 11 11.26 -3.05 9.87
N GLY A 12 11.70 -2.95 11.13
CA GLY A 12 11.08 -3.67 12.25
C GLY A 12 9.66 -3.19 12.55
N GLN A 13 8.89 -4.01 13.26
CA GLN A 13 7.47 -3.80 13.52
C GLN A 13 7.17 -2.45 14.20
N ALA A 14 7.97 -2.05 15.18
CA ALA A 14 7.78 -0.77 15.88
C ALA A 14 8.00 0.42 14.93
N GLN A 15 9.01 0.36 14.06
CA GLN A 15 9.29 1.39 13.06
C GLN A 15 8.19 1.43 11.98
N ALA A 16 7.69 0.27 11.56
CA ALA A 16 6.57 0.17 10.61
C ALA A 16 5.31 0.80 11.20
N TRP A 17 5.02 0.54 12.48
CA TRP A 17 3.90 1.13 13.19
C TRP A 17 4.02 2.66 13.29
N GLU A 18 5.18 3.16 13.72
CA GLU A 18 5.45 4.60 13.80
C GLU A 18 5.25 5.28 12.45
N ALA A 19 5.81 4.71 11.38
CA ALA A 19 5.72 5.25 10.03
C ALA A 19 4.27 5.27 9.49
N LEU A 20 3.46 4.26 9.78
CA LEU A 20 2.05 4.18 9.39
C LEU A 20 1.16 5.18 10.18
N ASN A 21 1.68 5.78 11.24
CA ASN A 21 1.01 6.82 12.01
C ASN A 21 1.63 8.22 11.79
N ASP A 22 2.63 8.32 10.93
CA ASP A 22 3.26 9.59 10.55
C ASP A 22 2.53 10.23 9.38
N ILE A 23 1.78 11.31 9.67
CA ILE A 23 0.96 12.05 8.70
C ILE A 23 1.81 12.58 7.53
N SER A 24 3.02 13.07 7.80
CA SER A 24 3.90 13.61 6.77
C SER A 24 4.35 12.51 5.79
N LEU A 25 4.76 11.37 6.34
CA LEU A 25 5.17 10.22 5.55
C LEU A 25 4.00 9.66 4.71
N LEU A 26 2.81 9.55 5.31
CA LEU A 26 1.61 9.09 4.61
C LEU A 26 1.20 10.05 3.50
N LYS A 27 1.19 11.36 3.76
CA LYS A 27 0.86 12.37 2.75
C LYS A 27 1.76 12.26 1.53
N GLU A 28 3.05 12.04 1.73
CA GLU A 28 4.02 11.92 0.64
C GLU A 28 3.98 10.56 -0.06
N SER A 29 3.41 9.54 0.57
CA SER A 29 3.33 8.18 0.03
C SER A 29 2.02 7.90 -0.71
N ILE A 30 0.92 8.54 -0.32
CA ILE A 30 -0.39 8.36 -0.94
C ILE A 30 -0.44 9.07 -2.29
N PRO A 31 -0.67 8.36 -3.41
CA PRO A 31 -0.72 8.95 -4.73
C PRO A 31 -1.78 10.05 -4.83
N GLY A 32 -1.38 11.24 -5.30
CA GLY A 32 -2.29 12.38 -5.47
C GLY A 32 -2.77 13.05 -4.17
N CYS A 33 -2.21 12.69 -3.03
CA CYS A 33 -2.56 13.30 -1.74
C CYS A 33 -2.06 14.75 -1.68
N GLU A 34 -3.00 15.68 -1.47
CA GLU A 34 -2.72 17.10 -1.31
C GLU A 34 -2.62 17.50 0.17
N GLY A 35 -3.33 16.79 1.05
CA GLY A 35 -3.31 17.09 2.48
C GLY A 35 -3.93 16.00 3.33
N ILE A 36 -3.42 15.88 4.55
CA ILE A 36 -4.00 15.10 5.64
C ILE A 36 -4.03 15.99 6.86
N THR A 37 -5.22 16.21 7.43
CA THR A 37 -5.43 17.10 8.57
C THR A 37 -6.12 16.34 9.70
N PRO A 38 -5.54 16.28 10.90
CA PRO A 38 -6.23 15.75 12.08
C PRO A 38 -7.49 16.57 12.38
N THR A 39 -8.61 15.90 12.62
CA THR A 39 -9.91 16.56 12.93
C THR A 39 -10.46 16.14 14.29
N GLY A 40 -9.85 15.16 14.93
CA GLY A 40 -10.19 14.64 16.24
C GLY A 40 -9.28 13.48 16.63
N GLU A 41 -9.57 12.85 17.74
CA GLU A 41 -8.83 11.66 18.17
C GLU A 41 -9.02 10.52 17.15
N ASN A 42 -7.90 10.07 16.55
CA ASN A 42 -7.89 9.03 15.51
C ASN A 42 -8.76 9.36 14.29
N GLN A 43 -9.04 10.65 14.05
CA GLN A 43 -9.84 11.15 12.94
C GLN A 43 -9.03 12.09 12.07
N TYR A 44 -9.16 11.94 10.75
CA TYR A 44 -8.42 12.74 9.78
C TYR A 44 -9.32 13.11 8.62
N GLU A 45 -9.07 14.30 8.08
CA GLU A 45 -9.57 14.71 6.78
C GLU A 45 -8.45 14.58 5.75
N VAL A 46 -8.72 13.96 4.61
CA VAL A 46 -7.76 13.74 3.52
C VAL A 46 -8.28 14.35 2.23
N LEU A 47 -7.40 15.04 1.52
CA LEU A 47 -7.68 15.60 0.21
C LEU A 47 -6.80 14.89 -0.83
N ILE A 48 -7.44 14.22 -1.79
CA ILE A 48 -6.74 13.43 -2.83
C ILE A 48 -7.29 13.80 -4.20
N THR A 49 -6.40 14.07 -5.16
CA THR A 49 -6.75 14.09 -6.58
C THR A 49 -6.47 12.73 -7.18
N ALA A 50 -7.49 12.03 -7.64
CA ALA A 50 -7.38 10.70 -8.22
C ALA A 50 -7.98 10.64 -9.62
N ALA A 51 -7.40 9.74 -10.45
CA ALA A 51 -7.94 9.35 -11.75
C ALA A 51 -8.35 7.87 -11.68
N ILE A 52 -9.62 7.60 -11.90
CA ILE A 52 -10.22 6.26 -11.88
C ILE A 52 -10.83 6.02 -13.25
N GLY A 53 -10.10 5.32 -14.11
CA GLY A 53 -10.45 5.21 -15.52
C GLY A 53 -10.53 6.60 -16.18
N PRO A 54 -11.65 6.94 -16.86
CA PRO A 54 -11.84 8.26 -17.49
C PRO A 54 -12.25 9.36 -16.49
N VAL A 55 -12.57 9.00 -15.23
CA VAL A 55 -13.03 9.96 -14.21
C VAL A 55 -11.82 10.48 -13.44
N ARG A 56 -11.59 11.79 -13.53
CA ARG A 56 -10.59 12.48 -12.72
C ARG A 56 -11.27 13.50 -11.84
N ALA A 57 -11.01 13.43 -10.52
CA ALA A 57 -11.63 14.31 -9.57
C ALA A 57 -10.79 14.49 -8.30
N LYS A 58 -11.12 15.55 -7.57
CA LYS A 58 -10.63 15.79 -6.23
C LYS A 58 -11.63 15.19 -5.24
N PHE A 59 -11.13 14.34 -4.36
CA PHE A 59 -11.90 13.67 -3.31
C PHE A 59 -11.53 14.24 -1.95
N LYS A 60 -12.56 14.58 -1.19
CA LYS A 60 -12.42 14.94 0.21
C LYS A 60 -12.86 13.73 1.05
N GLY A 61 -11.92 13.13 1.76
CA GLY A 61 -12.15 11.92 2.55
C GLY A 61 -12.12 12.18 4.04
N LYS A 62 -12.93 11.45 4.78
CA LYS A 62 -12.83 11.32 6.24
C LYS A 62 -12.27 9.96 6.55
N LEU A 63 -11.27 9.90 7.42
CA LEU A 63 -10.66 8.69 7.92
C LEU A 63 -10.88 8.58 9.42
N GLN A 64 -11.16 7.36 9.88
CA GLN A 64 -11.29 7.00 11.29
C GLN A 64 -10.47 5.75 11.56
N LEU A 65 -9.58 5.79 12.55
CA LEU A 65 -8.89 4.61 13.05
C LEU A 65 -9.65 4.02 14.24
N GLU A 66 -9.89 2.72 14.19
CA GLU A 66 -10.60 1.95 15.20
C GLU A 66 -9.83 0.69 15.57
N ASN A 67 -10.20 0.04 16.68
CA ASN A 67 -9.61 -1.23 17.12
C ASN A 67 -8.08 -1.21 17.16
N ILE A 68 -7.51 -0.11 17.63
CA ILE A 68 -6.07 0.13 17.60
C ILE A 68 -5.38 -0.72 18.67
N VAL A 69 -4.50 -1.62 18.24
CA VAL A 69 -3.68 -2.49 19.11
C VAL A 69 -2.20 -2.30 18.74
N PRO A 70 -1.50 -1.31 19.34
CA PRO A 70 -0.10 -1.05 19.05
C PRO A 70 0.80 -2.23 19.48
N PRO A 71 1.82 -2.56 18.72
CA PRO A 71 2.18 -2.14 17.37
C PRO A 71 1.68 -3.12 16.29
N THR A 72 0.55 -3.79 16.49
CA THR A 72 0.14 -4.97 15.73
C THR A 72 -0.99 -4.75 14.74
N SER A 73 -2.03 -3.97 15.08
CA SER A 73 -3.20 -3.87 14.19
C SER A 73 -4.08 -2.67 14.45
N TYR A 74 -4.83 -2.28 13.43
CA TYR A 74 -5.95 -1.34 13.51
C TYR A 74 -6.90 -1.53 12.33
N THR A 75 -8.11 -0.99 12.46
CA THR A 75 -9.10 -0.88 11.39
C THR A 75 -9.16 0.58 10.92
N LEU A 76 -9.02 0.82 9.63
CA LEU A 76 -9.20 2.11 8.99
C LEU A 76 -10.57 2.17 8.34
N ARG A 77 -11.44 3.11 8.74
CA ARG A 77 -12.68 3.44 8.01
C ARG A 77 -12.49 4.69 7.19
N PHE A 78 -13.07 4.71 6.01
CA PHE A 78 -13.01 5.88 5.13
C PHE A 78 -14.35 6.17 4.46
N ASP A 79 -14.61 7.46 4.27
CA ASP A 79 -15.74 8.00 3.49
C ASP A 79 -15.23 9.17 2.66
N GLY A 80 -15.25 9.04 1.35
CA GLY A 80 -14.73 10.02 0.40
C GLY A 80 -15.80 10.55 -0.53
N GLN A 81 -15.84 11.87 -0.70
CA GLN A 81 -16.78 12.58 -1.56
C GLN A 81 -16.00 13.27 -2.69
N GLY A 82 -16.38 13.01 -3.93
CA GLY A 82 -15.78 13.57 -5.16
C GLY A 82 -16.71 14.47 -5.95
N GLY A 83 -17.76 15.01 -5.31
CA GLY A 83 -18.75 15.86 -5.98
C GLY A 83 -19.42 15.14 -7.14
N ALA A 84 -19.36 15.74 -8.34
CA ALA A 84 -19.94 15.17 -9.56
C ALA A 84 -19.33 13.82 -9.99
N ALA A 85 -18.14 13.47 -9.52
CA ALA A 85 -17.52 12.17 -9.79
C ALA A 85 -18.16 11.03 -8.99
N GLY A 86 -18.76 11.34 -7.84
CA GLY A 86 -19.38 10.36 -6.97
C GLY A 86 -18.72 10.27 -5.60
N HIS A 87 -18.87 9.12 -4.96
CA HIS A 87 -18.38 8.88 -3.61
C HIS A 87 -17.88 7.45 -3.46
N GLY A 88 -17.07 7.23 -2.40
CA GLY A 88 -16.62 5.91 -2.02
C GLY A 88 -16.50 5.80 -0.50
N LYS A 89 -16.89 4.66 0.05
CA LYS A 89 -16.76 4.37 1.47
C LYS A 89 -16.34 2.93 1.70
N GLY A 90 -15.66 2.68 2.79
CA GLY A 90 -15.21 1.34 3.12
C GLY A 90 -14.42 1.25 4.40
N ALA A 91 -13.81 0.09 4.58
CA ALA A 91 -12.91 -0.19 5.69
C ALA A 91 -11.73 -1.04 5.23
N ALA A 92 -10.63 -0.93 5.94
CA ALA A 92 -9.48 -1.79 5.76
C ALA A 92 -8.97 -2.25 7.15
N ASP A 93 -8.83 -3.54 7.32
CA ASP A 93 -8.16 -4.12 8.48
C ASP A 93 -6.67 -4.28 8.16
N ILE A 94 -5.83 -3.70 9.00
CA ILE A 94 -4.37 -3.70 8.88
C ILE A 94 -3.78 -4.51 10.02
N ARG A 95 -2.88 -5.44 9.70
CA ARG A 95 -2.12 -6.22 10.69
C ARG A 95 -0.64 -6.24 10.33
N LEU A 96 0.20 -5.96 11.31
CA LEU A 96 1.65 -6.03 11.20
C LEU A 96 2.16 -7.29 11.90
N GLU A 97 2.98 -8.05 11.21
CA GLU A 97 3.62 -9.26 11.72
C GLU A 97 5.14 -9.10 11.62
N ALA A 98 5.83 -9.22 12.75
CA ALA A 98 7.29 -9.18 12.76
C ALA A 98 7.83 -10.43 12.06
N ALA A 99 8.58 -10.23 10.97
CA ALA A 99 9.23 -11.30 10.21
C ALA A 99 10.74 -11.34 10.43
N GLY A 100 11.27 -10.42 11.23
CA GLY A 100 12.67 -10.30 11.57
C GLY A 100 12.95 -8.97 12.27
N ALA A 101 14.19 -8.73 12.68
CA ALA A 101 14.57 -7.49 13.36
C ALA A 101 14.39 -6.24 12.48
N GLN A 102 14.53 -6.40 11.16
CA GLN A 102 14.44 -5.34 10.16
C GLN A 102 13.41 -5.65 9.08
N THR A 103 12.43 -6.49 9.37
CA THR A 103 11.42 -6.90 8.39
C THR A 103 10.08 -7.09 9.06
N THR A 104 9.06 -6.50 8.47
CA THR A 104 7.66 -6.62 8.90
C THR A 104 6.81 -7.01 7.69
N VAL A 105 5.89 -7.95 7.87
CA VAL A 105 4.84 -8.24 6.90
C VAL A 105 3.58 -7.49 7.31
N LEU A 106 3.10 -6.62 6.43
CA LEU A 106 1.83 -5.93 6.57
C LEU A 106 0.78 -6.70 5.79
N HIS A 107 -0.23 -7.19 6.48
CA HIS A 107 -1.43 -7.78 5.88
C HIS A 107 -2.55 -6.75 5.87
N TYR A 108 -3.29 -6.66 4.77
CA TYR A 108 -4.46 -5.83 4.72
C TYR A 108 -5.62 -6.51 4.00
N ASN A 109 -6.82 -6.23 4.49
CA ASN A 109 -8.07 -6.66 3.89
C ASN A 109 -8.99 -5.44 3.81
N ALA A 110 -9.19 -4.93 2.61
CA ALA A 110 -9.99 -3.74 2.36
C ALA A 110 -11.29 -4.10 1.63
N THR A 111 -12.38 -3.50 2.08
CA THR A 111 -13.67 -3.55 1.41
C THR A 111 -14.15 -2.15 1.11
N ALA A 112 -14.69 -1.91 -0.07
CA ALA A 112 -15.22 -0.61 -0.43
C ALA A 112 -16.44 -0.70 -1.34
N SER A 113 -17.30 0.28 -1.21
CA SER A 113 -18.41 0.55 -2.13
C SER A 113 -18.24 1.93 -2.75
N VAL A 114 -18.61 2.07 -4.01
CA VAL A 114 -18.55 3.31 -4.77
C VAL A 114 -19.90 3.65 -5.36
N GLY A 115 -20.18 4.94 -5.53
CA GLY A 115 -21.42 5.45 -6.12
C GLY A 115 -21.16 6.59 -7.09
N GLY A 116 -22.19 7.00 -7.83
CA GLY A 116 -22.10 8.07 -8.83
C GLY A 116 -21.38 7.64 -10.11
N LYS A 117 -20.69 8.57 -10.77
CA LYS A 117 -19.98 8.31 -12.03
C LYS A 117 -18.92 7.24 -11.92
N ILE A 118 -18.25 7.13 -10.76
CA ILE A 118 -17.24 6.09 -10.50
C ILE A 118 -17.85 4.70 -10.60
N ALA A 119 -19.06 4.50 -10.06
CA ALA A 119 -19.75 3.21 -10.16
C ALA A 119 -20.15 2.85 -11.60
N GLN A 120 -20.44 3.86 -12.42
CA GLN A 120 -20.85 3.68 -13.82
C GLN A 120 -19.74 3.20 -14.75
N ILE A 121 -18.46 3.43 -14.40
CA ILE A 121 -17.31 2.96 -15.22
C ILE A 121 -17.09 1.45 -15.11
N GLY A 122 -17.75 0.79 -14.17
CA GLY A 122 -17.67 -0.66 -13.95
C GLY A 122 -16.69 -1.08 -12.88
N SER A 123 -17.02 -2.13 -12.15
CA SER A 123 -16.23 -2.64 -11.02
C SER A 123 -14.79 -2.98 -11.39
N ARG A 124 -14.58 -3.56 -12.57
CA ARG A 124 -13.24 -3.95 -13.03
C ARG A 124 -12.26 -2.76 -13.10
N LEU A 125 -12.70 -1.61 -13.62
CA LEU A 125 -11.85 -0.41 -13.69
C LEU A 125 -11.61 0.19 -12.31
N VAL A 126 -12.61 0.13 -11.42
CA VAL A 126 -12.47 0.54 -10.02
C VAL A 126 -11.46 -0.34 -9.29
N ASP A 127 -11.55 -1.66 -9.45
CA ASP A 127 -10.62 -2.62 -8.82
C ASP A 127 -9.18 -2.43 -9.32
N MET A 128 -9.00 -2.22 -10.64
CA MET A 128 -7.69 -1.94 -11.22
C MET A 128 -7.08 -0.63 -10.69
N ALA A 129 -7.89 0.41 -10.55
CA ALA A 129 -7.43 1.69 -10.00
C ALA A 129 -7.03 1.55 -8.53
N ALA A 130 -7.80 0.82 -7.72
CA ALA A 130 -7.48 0.57 -6.32
C ALA A 130 -6.20 -0.24 -6.16
N GLN A 131 -5.99 -1.29 -6.96
CA GLN A 131 -4.75 -2.07 -6.97
C GLN A 131 -3.55 -1.22 -7.35
N LYS A 132 -3.68 -0.39 -8.38
CA LYS A 132 -2.63 0.53 -8.82
C LYS A 132 -2.26 1.51 -7.70
N MET A 133 -3.24 2.15 -7.08
CA MET A 133 -3.01 3.08 -5.97
C MET A 133 -2.31 2.39 -4.78
N ALA A 134 -2.69 1.16 -4.44
CA ALA A 134 -2.04 0.40 -3.39
C ALA A 134 -0.58 0.08 -3.74
N THR A 135 -0.30 -0.34 -4.98
CA THR A 135 1.07 -0.61 -5.45
C THR A 135 1.94 0.64 -5.37
N GLU A 136 1.49 1.77 -5.93
CA GLU A 136 2.22 3.04 -5.92
C GLU A 136 2.45 3.55 -4.48
N PHE A 137 1.45 3.39 -3.61
CA PHE A 137 1.59 3.73 -2.19
C PHE A 137 2.72 2.93 -1.54
N PHE A 138 2.70 1.61 -1.64
CA PHE A 138 3.70 0.77 -0.97
C PHE A 138 5.09 0.90 -1.57
N GLU A 139 5.23 1.10 -2.88
CA GLU A 139 6.52 1.41 -3.52
C GLU A 139 7.12 2.68 -2.94
N THR A 140 6.34 3.77 -2.89
CA THR A 140 6.79 5.05 -2.33
C THR A 140 7.04 4.95 -0.83
N PHE A 141 6.16 4.32 -0.09
CA PHE A 141 6.27 4.13 1.36
C PHE A 141 7.54 3.36 1.72
N ASN A 142 7.81 2.23 1.04
CA ASN A 142 9.01 1.44 1.25
C ASN A 142 10.30 2.20 0.93
N ALA A 143 10.32 2.97 -0.16
CA ALA A 143 11.45 3.83 -0.49
C ALA A 143 11.73 4.86 0.61
N LYS A 144 10.69 5.45 1.17
CA LYS A 144 10.80 6.42 2.28
C LYS A 144 11.24 5.77 3.59
N LEU A 145 10.76 4.56 3.89
CA LEU A 145 11.24 3.78 5.03
C LEU A 145 12.74 3.51 4.94
N GLN A 146 13.22 3.12 3.77
CA GLN A 146 14.64 2.88 3.54
C GLN A 146 15.46 4.15 3.75
N LEU A 147 15.02 5.29 3.25
CA LEU A 147 15.69 6.57 3.43
C LEU A 147 15.68 7.00 4.91
N ARG A 148 14.55 6.87 5.59
CA ARG A 148 14.36 7.34 6.98
C ARG A 148 15.16 6.51 7.98
N TYR A 149 15.19 5.19 7.80
CA TYR A 149 15.82 4.27 8.76
C TYR A 149 17.16 3.73 8.30
N GLY A 150 17.69 4.20 7.17
CA GLY A 150 19.03 3.82 6.67
C GLY A 150 19.13 2.35 6.27
N VAL A 151 18.00 1.70 6.01
CA VAL A 151 17.98 0.30 5.59
C VAL A 151 18.38 0.24 4.12
N VAL A 152 19.58 -0.26 3.85
CA VAL A 152 19.98 -0.64 2.49
C VAL A 152 19.01 -1.75 2.07
N ALA A 153 18.29 -1.57 0.96
CA ALA A 153 17.45 -2.61 0.40
C ALA A 153 18.27 -3.90 0.36
N ALA A 154 17.82 -4.95 1.05
CA ALA A 154 18.39 -6.27 0.84
C ALA A 154 18.21 -6.52 -0.66
N ALA A 155 19.32 -6.67 -1.37
CA ALA A 155 19.33 -7.05 -2.76
C ALA A 155 18.36 -8.23 -2.88
N PRO A 156 17.48 -8.28 -3.91
CA PRO A 156 16.62 -9.43 -4.09
C PRO A 156 17.52 -10.65 -4.00
N ALA A 157 17.17 -11.58 -3.09
CA ALA A 157 17.97 -12.77 -2.84
C ALA A 157 18.32 -13.34 -4.21
N ALA A 158 19.60 -13.32 -4.57
CA ALA A 158 20.06 -13.76 -5.87
C ALA A 158 19.44 -15.14 -6.06
N ALA A 159 18.60 -15.29 -7.06
CA ALA A 159 18.08 -16.60 -7.44
C ALA A 159 19.28 -17.53 -7.51
N PRO A 160 19.21 -18.75 -6.97
CA PRO A 160 20.37 -19.61 -6.87
C PRO A 160 20.95 -19.83 -8.26
N GLN A 161 22.00 -19.11 -8.60
CA GLN A 161 22.69 -19.21 -9.89
C GLN A 161 23.42 -20.57 -10.04
N GLY A 162 23.15 -21.51 -9.11
CA GLY A 162 23.83 -22.79 -9.07
C GLY A 162 23.33 -23.87 -10.02
N LEU A 163 22.05 -23.85 -10.43
CA LEU A 163 21.50 -24.98 -11.20
C LEU A 163 21.64 -24.78 -12.71
N LEU A 164 21.32 -23.60 -13.22
CA LEU A 164 21.44 -23.31 -14.66
C LEU A 164 22.90 -23.21 -15.13
N ALA A 165 23.80 -22.64 -14.29
CA ALA A 165 25.23 -22.62 -14.59
C ALA A 165 25.83 -24.04 -14.60
N ARG A 166 25.35 -24.93 -13.73
CA ARG A 166 25.81 -26.34 -13.70
C ARG A 166 25.26 -27.13 -14.88
N ILE A 167 24.04 -26.86 -15.35
CA ILE A 167 23.45 -27.48 -16.53
C ILE A 167 24.16 -26.98 -17.80
N ALA A 168 24.43 -25.68 -17.92
CA ALA A 168 25.17 -25.10 -19.05
C ALA A 168 26.61 -25.65 -19.13
N ALA A 169 27.31 -25.78 -18.00
CA ALA A 169 28.65 -26.35 -17.94
C ALA A 169 28.65 -27.87 -18.28
N TRP A 170 27.59 -28.59 -17.94
CA TRP A 170 27.43 -29.99 -18.28
C TRP A 170 27.20 -30.21 -19.79
N PHE A 171 26.35 -29.36 -20.41
CA PHE A 171 26.13 -29.39 -21.86
C PHE A 171 27.38 -28.98 -22.67
N ALA A 172 28.15 -27.99 -22.20
CA ALA A 172 29.39 -27.58 -22.85
C ALA A 172 30.47 -28.69 -22.83
N ARG A 173 30.44 -29.58 -21.82
CA ARG A 173 31.34 -30.77 -21.77
C ARG A 173 30.89 -31.92 -22.64
N LEU A 174 29.59 -32.02 -22.98
CA LEU A 174 29.08 -33.11 -23.82
C LEU A 174 29.22 -32.84 -25.32
N PHE A 175 29.24 -31.56 -25.76
CA PHE A 175 29.26 -31.18 -27.19
C PHE A 175 30.53 -30.43 -27.60
N GLY A 176 31.55 -30.35 -26.73
CA GLY A 176 32.85 -29.77 -27.04
C GLY A 176 33.84 -30.84 -27.51
N ARG A 177 33.72 -31.25 -28.76
CA ARG A 177 34.77 -31.85 -29.56
C ARG A 177 34.63 -31.43 -31.00
#